data_d97e2fe3605a169ebafdbbd7dc7a5263
#
_entry.id   d97e2fe3605a169ebafdbbd7dc7a5263
#
_cell.length_a   1.000
_cell.length_b   1.000
_cell.length_c   1.000
_cell.angle_alpha   90.00
_cell.angle_beta   90.00
_cell.angle_gamma   90.00
#
_symmetry.space_group_name_H-M   'P 1'
#
loop_
_entity.id
_entity.type
_entity.pdbx_description
1 polymer ?
#
loop_
_entity_poly.entity_id
_entity_poly.type
_entity_poly.pdbx_seq_one_letter_code
_entity_poly.pdbx_strand_id
1 'polypeptide(L)'
;MLLKTSRRTFLKGLTLSGVAGSLGVWSFNARSSLSLPVAASLQGTQFDLTIGETAVNITGSERQAKTINGGLPGPVLLWKEGDTITQKVKNRLNEQTSIHWHGIILPANMDGVPGLSFMGIEPDDTYVYTFKVKQNGTYWYHSHSGLQEQEGVYGAIIIDAREPEPFAYDREHVVMLSDWTDENPHSLLKKLKKQSDYYNFNKPTVGSFFRDVNTRGLSATIADRKMWAEMKMNPTDLADFSGYPYT
;
A
#
# COMPACT_ATOMS: atom_id res chain seq x y z
N MET A 1 9.63 30.96 29.88
CA MET A 1 8.62 30.77 30.91
C MET A 1 7.41 30.12 30.27
N LEU A 2 7.31 28.80 30.31
CA LEU A 2 6.22 28.02 29.69
C LEU A 2 5.06 27.93 30.67
N LEU A 3 3.93 28.52 30.34
CA LEU A 3 2.70 28.44 31.11
C LEU A 3 2.09 27.03 30.98
N LYS A 4 2.16 26.25 32.07
CA LYS A 4 1.45 24.96 32.18
C LYS A 4 -0.05 25.25 32.40
N THR A 5 -0.84 25.14 31.36
CA THR A 5 -2.32 25.17 31.47
C THR A 5 -2.83 23.86 32.02
N SER A 6 -3.58 23.90 33.12
CA SER A 6 -4.15 22.70 33.74
C SER A 6 -5.38 22.23 32.95
N ARG A 7 -5.66 20.90 32.98
CA ARG A 7 -6.84 20.29 32.33
C ARG A 7 -8.17 20.98 32.74
N ARG A 8 -8.26 21.51 33.96
CA ARG A 8 -9.42 22.26 34.46
C ARG A 8 -9.60 23.61 33.76
N THR A 9 -8.50 24.30 33.38
CA THR A 9 -8.55 25.59 32.69
C THR A 9 -8.94 25.38 31.22
N PHE A 10 -8.54 24.26 30.60
CA PHE A 10 -8.95 23.88 29.27
C PHE A 10 -10.46 23.57 29.18
N LEU A 11 -11.00 22.81 30.13
CA LEU A 11 -12.44 22.51 30.18
C LEU A 11 -13.32 23.74 30.45
N LYS A 12 -12.85 24.69 31.26
CA LYS A 12 -13.58 25.95 31.49
C LYS A 12 -13.57 26.87 30.28
N GLY A 13 -12.52 26.80 29.42
CA GLY A 13 -12.49 27.50 28.15
C GLY A 13 -13.48 26.97 27.11
N LEU A 14 -13.74 25.66 27.13
CA LEU A 14 -14.72 25.02 26.23
C LEU A 14 -16.17 25.36 26.54
N THR A 15 -16.51 25.59 27.81
CA THR A 15 -17.90 25.95 28.23
C THR A 15 -18.25 27.42 27.99
N LEU A 16 -17.26 28.31 27.90
CA LEU A 16 -17.48 29.73 27.59
C LEU A 16 -17.56 30.01 26.09
N SER A 17 -17.01 29.12 25.22
CA SER A 17 -17.10 29.25 23.77
C SER A 17 -18.44 28.77 23.19
N GLY A 18 -19.30 28.13 23.98
CA GLY A 18 -20.57 27.56 23.56
C GLY A 18 -21.76 28.57 23.51
N VAL A 19 -21.60 29.78 24.02
CA VAL A 19 -22.72 30.75 24.12
C VAL A 19 -22.63 31.89 23.11
N ALA A 20 -21.49 32.06 22.41
CA ALA A 20 -21.30 33.13 21.43
C ALA A 20 -21.49 32.68 19.96
N GLY A 21 -21.95 31.45 19.70
CA GLY A 21 -22.02 30.85 18.38
C GLY A 21 -23.39 30.65 17.75
N SER A 22 -24.46 31.33 18.25
CA SER A 22 -25.81 31.08 17.74
C SER A 22 -26.28 31.96 16.57
N LEU A 23 -25.41 32.68 15.90
CA LEU A 23 -25.74 33.42 14.67
C LEU A 23 -24.59 33.29 13.63
N GLY A 24 -24.41 32.11 13.08
CA GLY A 24 -23.52 31.88 11.95
C GLY A 24 -23.47 30.39 11.62
N VAL A 25 -24.22 29.97 10.61
CA VAL A 25 -24.19 28.61 10.07
C VAL A 25 -22.84 28.42 9.38
N TRP A 26 -21.81 28.14 10.16
CA TRP A 26 -20.59 27.55 9.61
C TRP A 26 -20.78 26.03 9.66
N SER A 27 -21.31 25.52 8.55
CA SER A 27 -21.24 24.08 8.29
C SER A 27 -19.76 23.71 8.17
N PHE A 28 -19.15 23.33 9.28
CA PHE A 28 -17.97 22.50 9.21
C PHE A 28 -18.42 21.18 8.57
N ASN A 29 -18.20 21.03 7.27
CA ASN A 29 -18.14 19.71 6.68
C ASN A 29 -17.03 18.98 7.45
N ALA A 30 -17.41 18.24 8.48
CA ALA A 30 -16.57 17.19 9.02
C ALA A 30 -16.35 16.23 7.84
N ARG A 31 -15.26 16.41 7.10
CA ARG A 31 -14.76 15.36 6.25
C ARG A 31 -14.50 14.20 7.19
N SER A 32 -15.39 13.22 7.18
CA SER A 32 -15.07 11.92 7.76
C SER A 32 -13.85 11.44 6.98
N SER A 33 -12.69 11.53 7.60
CA SER A 33 -11.52 10.81 7.11
C SER A 33 -11.94 9.34 7.22
N LEU A 34 -12.26 8.72 6.08
CA LEU A 34 -12.33 7.28 6.02
C LEU A 34 -10.93 6.82 6.39
N SER A 35 -10.75 6.43 7.65
CA SER A 35 -9.53 5.74 8.06
C SER A 35 -9.49 4.45 7.24
N LEU A 36 -8.37 4.17 6.60
CA LEU A 36 -8.16 2.88 5.95
C LEU A 36 -8.48 1.79 6.98
N PRO A 37 -9.32 0.81 6.65
CA PRO A 37 -9.58 -0.29 7.56
C PRO A 37 -8.24 -0.99 7.85
N VAL A 38 -7.86 -1.04 9.14
CA VAL A 38 -6.64 -1.73 9.57
C VAL A 38 -6.76 -3.19 9.17
N ALA A 39 -5.77 -3.70 8.47
CA ALA A 39 -5.74 -5.11 8.07
C ALA A 39 -5.79 -6.00 9.31
N ALA A 40 -6.79 -6.87 9.40
CA ALA A 40 -6.86 -7.90 10.43
C ALA A 40 -5.74 -8.92 10.22
N SER A 41 -5.24 -9.54 11.28
CA SER A 41 -4.39 -10.73 11.17
C SER A 41 -5.27 -11.97 11.21
N LEU A 42 -5.05 -12.91 10.31
CA LEU A 42 -5.71 -14.22 10.27
C LEU A 42 -4.70 -15.30 10.58
N GLN A 43 -4.97 -16.15 11.55
CA GLN A 43 -4.08 -17.23 11.98
C GLN A 43 -4.78 -18.59 11.91
N GLY A 44 -4.03 -19.63 11.55
CA GLY A 44 -4.51 -21.01 11.50
C GLY A 44 -4.16 -21.71 10.19
N THR A 45 -4.96 -22.71 9.83
CA THR A 45 -4.76 -23.52 8.62
C THR A 45 -5.91 -23.42 7.61
N GLN A 46 -7.00 -22.77 7.98
CA GLN A 46 -8.19 -22.57 7.14
C GLN A 46 -8.48 -21.07 7.06
N PHE A 47 -8.59 -20.53 5.85
CA PHE A 47 -8.81 -19.12 5.61
C PHE A 47 -9.92 -18.91 4.58
N ASP A 48 -10.82 -17.99 4.86
CA ASP A 48 -11.83 -17.50 3.93
C ASP A 48 -11.46 -16.08 3.53
N LEU A 49 -11.11 -15.90 2.26
CA LEU A 49 -10.73 -14.62 1.66
C LEU A 49 -11.78 -14.21 0.63
N THR A 50 -12.20 -12.97 0.66
CA THR A 50 -13.14 -12.40 -0.31
C THR A 50 -12.48 -11.22 -1.00
N ILE A 51 -12.36 -11.27 -2.32
CA ILE A 51 -11.90 -10.15 -3.13
C ILE A 51 -13.12 -9.37 -3.59
N GLY A 52 -13.14 -8.07 -3.34
CA GLY A 52 -14.24 -7.18 -3.67
C GLY A 52 -13.82 -5.73 -3.73
N GLU A 53 -14.76 -4.82 -3.91
CA GLU A 53 -14.51 -3.38 -3.95
C GLU A 53 -14.81 -2.73 -2.61
N THR A 54 -13.99 -1.72 -2.25
CA THR A 54 -14.14 -0.94 -1.01
C THR A 54 -13.81 0.52 -1.29
N ALA A 55 -14.65 1.43 -0.79
CA ALA A 55 -14.37 2.86 -0.87
C ALA A 55 -13.21 3.23 0.04
N VAL A 56 -12.21 3.91 -0.51
CA VAL A 56 -11.01 4.38 0.21
C VAL A 56 -10.76 5.85 -0.08
N ASN A 57 -10.10 6.54 0.84
CA ASN A 57 -9.64 7.91 0.64
C ASN A 57 -8.20 8.04 1.15
N ILE A 58 -7.24 7.92 0.25
CA ILE A 58 -5.81 7.98 0.57
C ILE A 58 -5.25 9.37 0.29
N THR A 59 -5.63 9.95 -0.85
CA THR A 59 -5.08 11.22 -1.36
C THR A 59 -5.96 12.44 -1.04
N GLY A 60 -7.09 12.25 -0.37
CA GLY A 60 -8.11 13.27 -0.15
C GLY A 60 -9.29 13.18 -1.12
N SER A 61 -9.28 12.21 -2.04
CA SER A 61 -10.36 11.90 -2.97
C SER A 61 -10.88 10.48 -2.73
N GLU A 62 -12.19 10.28 -2.75
CA GLU A 62 -12.77 8.94 -2.64
C GLU A 62 -12.55 8.15 -3.94
N ARG A 63 -12.10 6.91 -3.80
CA ARG A 63 -11.86 5.96 -4.87
C ARG A 63 -12.36 4.58 -4.48
N GLN A 64 -12.63 3.72 -5.47
CA GLN A 64 -12.90 2.31 -5.25
C GLN A 64 -11.59 1.53 -5.38
N ALA A 65 -11.17 0.91 -4.29
CA ALA A 65 -10.05 -0.02 -4.27
C ALA A 65 -10.57 -1.45 -4.42
N LYS A 66 -9.80 -2.32 -5.07
CA LYS A 66 -10.02 -3.76 -5.01
C LYS A 66 -9.31 -4.29 -3.78
N THR A 67 -10.05 -4.92 -2.89
CA THR A 67 -9.56 -5.27 -1.55
C THR A 67 -9.77 -6.72 -1.21
N ILE A 68 -9.05 -7.21 -0.20
CA ILE A 68 -9.25 -8.55 0.35
C ILE A 68 -9.85 -8.39 1.74
N ASN A 69 -11.04 -8.98 1.95
CA ASN A 69 -11.83 -8.86 3.18
C ASN A 69 -12.11 -7.40 3.58
N GLY A 70 -12.23 -6.51 2.58
CA GLY A 70 -12.49 -5.09 2.79
C GLY A 70 -11.32 -4.27 3.31
N GLY A 71 -10.14 -4.87 3.47
CA GLY A 71 -8.91 -4.23 3.96
C GLY A 71 -7.96 -3.81 2.85
N LEU A 72 -7.23 -2.70 3.05
CA LEU A 72 -6.15 -2.22 2.21
C LEU A 72 -4.96 -1.79 3.08
N PRO A 73 -3.87 -2.56 3.12
CA PRO A 73 -3.69 -3.89 2.55
C PRO A 73 -4.72 -4.91 3.04
N GLY A 74 -4.80 -6.06 2.36
CA GLY A 74 -5.55 -7.23 2.84
C GLY A 74 -4.98 -7.77 4.16
N PRO A 75 -5.64 -8.79 4.78
CA PRO A 75 -5.24 -9.33 6.07
C PRO A 75 -3.82 -9.91 6.05
N VAL A 76 -3.10 -9.75 7.17
CA VAL A 76 -1.84 -10.47 7.39
C VAL A 76 -2.18 -11.95 7.65
N LEU A 77 -1.63 -12.84 6.83
CA LEU A 77 -1.81 -14.29 6.99
C LEU A 77 -0.67 -14.86 7.82
N LEU A 78 -1.00 -15.45 8.96
CA LEU A 78 -0.05 -16.07 9.88
C LEU A 78 -0.12 -17.59 9.73
N TRP A 79 0.93 -18.16 9.15
CA TRP A 79 1.07 -19.60 8.92
C TRP A 79 2.18 -20.18 9.79
N LYS A 80 2.30 -21.51 9.77
CA LYS A 80 3.41 -22.20 10.42
C LYS A 80 4.06 -23.19 9.44
N GLU A 81 5.37 -23.22 9.45
CA GLU A 81 6.14 -24.20 8.67
C GLU A 81 5.73 -25.63 9.01
N GLY A 82 5.46 -26.42 7.99
CA GLY A 82 5.02 -27.82 8.10
C GLY A 82 3.51 -28.02 8.06
N ASP A 83 2.71 -26.96 8.26
CA ASP A 83 1.26 -27.04 8.17
C ASP A 83 0.77 -27.21 6.72
N THR A 84 -0.42 -27.76 6.58
CA THR A 84 -1.16 -27.74 5.32
C THR A 84 -2.21 -26.65 5.39
N ILE A 85 -2.06 -25.66 4.54
CA ILE A 85 -2.93 -24.48 4.49
C ILE A 85 -4.03 -24.71 3.44
N THR A 86 -5.26 -24.37 3.79
CA THR A 86 -6.39 -24.31 2.87
C THR A 86 -6.97 -22.90 2.85
N GLN A 87 -7.05 -22.30 1.68
CA GLN A 87 -7.58 -20.96 1.50
C GLN A 87 -8.70 -20.97 0.46
N LYS A 88 -9.89 -20.59 0.88
CA LYS A 88 -11.04 -20.39 0.01
C LYS A 88 -11.05 -18.92 -0.41
N VAL A 89 -10.83 -18.65 -1.68
CA VAL A 89 -10.83 -17.30 -2.24
C VAL A 89 -12.09 -17.10 -3.08
N LYS A 90 -12.99 -16.27 -2.58
CA LYS A 90 -14.23 -15.88 -3.25
C LYS A 90 -14.01 -14.60 -4.05
N ASN A 91 -14.35 -14.64 -5.35
CA ASN A 91 -14.37 -13.45 -6.20
C ASN A 91 -15.72 -12.75 -6.11
N ARG A 92 -15.75 -11.49 -5.71
CA ARG A 92 -16.91 -10.58 -5.72
C ARG A 92 -16.75 -9.41 -6.70
N LEU A 93 -15.66 -9.41 -7.48
CA LEU A 93 -15.50 -8.47 -8.59
C LEU A 93 -16.37 -8.91 -9.77
N ASN A 94 -16.60 -8.00 -10.70
CA ASN A 94 -17.28 -8.25 -11.98
C ASN A 94 -16.31 -8.69 -13.09
N GLU A 95 -15.09 -9.03 -12.74
CA GLU A 95 -14.01 -9.49 -13.61
C GLU A 95 -13.25 -10.65 -12.98
N GLN A 96 -12.49 -11.38 -13.78
CA GLN A 96 -11.65 -12.48 -13.32
C GLN A 96 -10.56 -11.96 -12.38
N THR A 97 -10.26 -12.71 -11.31
CA THR A 97 -9.22 -12.41 -10.35
C THR A 97 -8.33 -13.63 -10.04
N SER A 98 -7.31 -13.43 -9.23
CA SER A 98 -6.40 -14.47 -8.76
C SER A 98 -5.71 -14.05 -7.47
N ILE A 99 -5.13 -15.01 -6.74
CA ILE A 99 -4.14 -14.74 -5.68
C ILE A 99 -2.90 -15.58 -5.96
N HIS A 100 -1.79 -14.90 -6.16
CA HIS A 100 -0.46 -15.49 -6.21
C HIS A 100 0.21 -15.40 -4.84
N TRP A 101 0.83 -16.48 -4.42
CA TRP A 101 1.54 -16.61 -3.14
C TRP A 101 3.03 -16.38 -3.38
N HIS A 102 3.43 -15.12 -3.39
CA HIS A 102 4.74 -14.69 -3.86
C HIS A 102 5.88 -15.25 -3.00
N GLY A 103 6.79 -15.97 -3.64
CA GLY A 103 7.97 -16.56 -3.02
C GLY A 103 7.71 -17.89 -2.29
N ILE A 104 6.50 -18.44 -2.38
CA ILE A 104 6.15 -19.72 -1.72
C ILE A 104 6.41 -20.91 -2.65
N ILE A 105 7.06 -21.95 -2.13
CA ILE A 105 7.31 -23.21 -2.83
C ILE A 105 6.08 -24.11 -2.72
N LEU A 106 5.31 -24.21 -3.79
CA LEU A 106 4.02 -24.90 -3.83
C LEU A 106 3.77 -25.57 -5.19
N PRO A 107 2.74 -26.44 -5.34
CA PRO A 107 2.36 -27.01 -6.63
C PRO A 107 1.90 -25.95 -7.62
N ALA A 108 2.26 -26.09 -8.90
CA ALA A 108 1.99 -25.10 -9.94
C ALA A 108 0.50 -24.73 -10.10
N ASN A 109 -0.42 -25.69 -9.89
CA ASN A 109 -1.87 -25.43 -9.92
C ASN A 109 -2.37 -24.64 -8.69
N MET A 110 -1.53 -24.46 -7.67
CA MET A 110 -1.82 -23.67 -6.47
C MET A 110 -1.06 -22.33 -6.46
N ASP A 111 -0.28 -22.05 -7.51
CA ASP A 111 0.53 -20.83 -7.61
C ASP A 111 -0.31 -19.55 -7.84
N GLY A 112 -1.51 -19.73 -8.40
CA GLY A 112 -2.46 -18.62 -8.58
C GLY A 112 -2.12 -17.67 -9.72
N VAL A 113 -1.20 -18.05 -10.62
CA VAL A 113 -0.88 -17.28 -11.84
C VAL A 113 -1.73 -17.82 -12.99
N PRO A 114 -2.67 -17.04 -13.55
CA PRO A 114 -3.52 -17.48 -14.64
C PRO A 114 -2.74 -17.79 -15.93
N GLY A 115 -3.16 -18.81 -16.64
CA GLY A 115 -2.68 -19.10 -18.00
C GLY A 115 -2.31 -20.54 -18.28
N LEU A 116 -1.62 -21.25 -17.37
CA LEU A 116 -1.13 -22.61 -17.64
C LEU A 116 -1.84 -23.66 -16.79
N SER A 117 -1.62 -23.65 -15.50
CA SER A 117 -2.17 -24.66 -14.56
C SER A 117 -3.31 -24.15 -13.69
N PHE A 118 -3.65 -22.88 -13.85
CA PHE A 118 -4.72 -22.17 -13.16
C PHE A 118 -5.37 -21.18 -14.14
N MET A 119 -6.70 -21.15 -14.19
CA MET A 119 -7.40 -20.33 -15.19
C MET A 119 -7.90 -18.99 -14.63
N GLY A 120 -7.65 -18.71 -13.36
CA GLY A 120 -8.22 -17.57 -12.65
C GLY A 120 -9.51 -17.95 -11.90
N ILE A 121 -10.07 -16.98 -11.20
CA ILE A 121 -11.32 -17.11 -10.44
C ILE A 121 -12.35 -16.20 -11.12
N GLU A 122 -13.34 -16.78 -11.76
CA GLU A 122 -14.40 -16.03 -12.45
C GLU A 122 -15.28 -15.25 -11.45
N PRO A 123 -16.02 -14.22 -11.91
CA PRO A 123 -16.99 -13.53 -11.07
C PRO A 123 -17.92 -14.49 -10.35
N ASP A 124 -18.14 -14.25 -9.06
CA ASP A 124 -18.94 -15.08 -8.16
C ASP A 124 -18.47 -16.51 -7.93
N ASP A 125 -17.33 -16.91 -8.48
CA ASP A 125 -16.71 -18.19 -8.21
C ASP A 125 -15.83 -18.19 -6.93
N THR A 126 -15.50 -19.39 -6.49
CA THR A 126 -14.57 -19.64 -5.37
C THR A 126 -13.52 -20.63 -5.77
N TYR A 127 -12.26 -20.29 -5.61
CA TYR A 127 -11.15 -21.24 -5.77
C TYR A 127 -10.60 -21.65 -4.42
N VAL A 128 -10.23 -22.93 -4.30
CA VAL A 128 -9.67 -23.48 -3.06
C VAL A 128 -8.21 -23.85 -3.29
N TYR A 129 -7.33 -23.07 -2.70
CA TYR A 129 -5.90 -23.34 -2.66
C TYR A 129 -5.61 -24.26 -1.47
N THR A 130 -4.92 -25.38 -1.71
CA THR A 130 -4.48 -26.28 -0.63
C THR A 130 -3.07 -26.75 -0.91
N PHE A 131 -2.14 -26.41 0.01
CA PHE A 131 -0.75 -26.82 -0.11
C PHE A 131 -0.05 -26.89 1.25
N LYS A 132 1.03 -27.67 1.29
CA LYS A 132 1.89 -27.76 2.46
C LYS A 132 2.94 -26.66 2.46
N VAL A 133 3.06 -25.94 3.57
CA VAL A 133 4.08 -24.92 3.80
C VAL A 133 5.41 -25.60 4.12
N LYS A 134 6.43 -25.36 3.28
CA LYS A 134 7.75 -26.01 3.37
C LYS A 134 8.89 -25.08 3.79
N GLN A 135 8.57 -23.86 4.14
CA GLN A 135 9.51 -22.78 4.40
C GLN A 135 8.96 -21.85 5.48
N ASN A 136 9.83 -21.06 6.10
CA ASN A 136 9.47 -19.99 7.02
C ASN A 136 9.96 -18.64 6.49
N GLY A 137 9.56 -17.55 7.14
CA GLY A 137 9.96 -16.19 6.81
C GLY A 137 8.81 -15.25 6.51
N THR A 138 9.14 -14.09 5.93
CA THR A 138 8.20 -13.03 5.59
C THR A 138 8.01 -12.98 4.08
N TYR A 139 6.78 -13.07 3.65
CA TYR A 139 6.36 -13.10 2.25
C TYR A 139 5.15 -12.20 2.04
N TRP A 140 4.57 -12.21 0.85
CA TRP A 140 3.36 -11.50 0.54
C TRP A 140 2.51 -12.25 -0.48
N TYR A 141 1.27 -11.84 -0.64
CA TYR A 141 0.37 -12.36 -1.65
C TYR A 141 -0.27 -11.21 -2.40
N HIS A 142 -0.59 -11.40 -3.67
CA HIS A 142 -1.19 -10.38 -4.50
C HIS A 142 -1.94 -10.98 -5.71
N SER A 143 -2.76 -10.16 -6.37
CA SER A 143 -3.37 -10.58 -7.63
C SER A 143 -2.33 -10.66 -8.74
N HIS A 144 -2.47 -11.67 -9.60
CA HIS A 144 -1.74 -11.78 -10.85
C HIS A 144 -2.67 -11.59 -12.07
N SER A 145 -3.84 -10.97 -11.86
CA SER A 145 -4.84 -10.66 -12.88
C SER A 145 -4.88 -9.17 -13.16
N GLY A 146 -4.65 -8.79 -14.42
CA GLY A 146 -4.69 -7.39 -14.83
C GLY A 146 -3.71 -6.49 -14.06
N LEU A 147 -4.22 -5.40 -13.50
CA LEU A 147 -3.49 -4.47 -12.64
C LEU A 147 -4.12 -4.40 -11.22
N GLN A 148 -4.80 -5.47 -10.81
CA GLN A 148 -5.50 -5.52 -9.52
C GLN A 148 -4.57 -5.40 -8.32
N GLU A 149 -3.29 -5.79 -8.46
CA GLU A 149 -2.25 -5.53 -7.46
C GLU A 149 -2.13 -4.02 -7.18
N GLN A 150 -1.99 -3.20 -8.22
CA GLN A 150 -1.94 -1.75 -8.11
C GLN A 150 -3.24 -1.14 -7.55
N GLU A 151 -4.36 -1.84 -7.73
CA GLU A 151 -5.68 -1.41 -7.25
C GLU A 151 -5.97 -1.86 -5.82
N GLY A 152 -5.06 -2.64 -5.17
CA GLY A 152 -5.14 -2.96 -3.74
C GLY A 152 -5.27 -4.44 -3.39
N VAL A 153 -5.22 -5.37 -4.36
CA VAL A 153 -5.32 -6.81 -4.09
C VAL A 153 -3.94 -7.35 -3.70
N TYR A 154 -3.51 -7.09 -2.47
CA TYR A 154 -2.26 -7.58 -1.88
C TYR A 154 -2.32 -7.62 -0.35
N GLY A 155 -1.42 -8.41 0.27
CA GLY A 155 -1.27 -8.49 1.72
C GLY A 155 -0.02 -9.28 2.12
N ALA A 156 0.32 -9.28 3.40
CA ALA A 156 1.50 -9.94 3.94
C ALA A 156 1.24 -11.39 4.36
N ILE A 157 2.27 -12.22 4.27
CA ILE A 157 2.31 -13.57 4.82
C ILE A 157 3.50 -13.65 5.77
N ILE A 158 3.25 -14.12 6.99
CA ILE A 158 4.29 -14.45 7.96
C ILE A 158 4.20 -15.96 8.20
N ILE A 159 5.30 -16.64 8.09
CA ILE A 159 5.40 -18.08 8.31
C ILE A 159 6.35 -18.31 9.48
N ASP A 160 5.80 -18.70 10.61
CA ASP A 160 6.57 -19.06 11.79
C ASP A 160 7.41 -20.30 11.50
N ALA A 161 8.66 -20.27 11.93
CA ALA A 161 9.55 -21.42 11.84
C ALA A 161 9.03 -22.59 12.69
N ARG A 162 9.35 -23.81 12.27
CA ARG A 162 9.05 -25.00 13.07
C ARG A 162 9.90 -25.05 14.33
N GLU A 163 11.17 -24.72 14.21
CA GLU A 163 12.13 -24.65 15.29
C GLU A 163 12.23 -23.21 15.81
N PRO A 164 12.50 -23.00 17.10
CA PRO A 164 12.68 -21.67 17.64
C PRO A 164 13.79 -20.90 16.92
N GLU A 165 13.58 -19.59 16.73
CA GLU A 165 14.60 -18.72 16.17
C GLU A 165 15.87 -18.69 17.06
N PRO A 166 17.07 -18.61 16.48
CA PRO A 166 18.33 -18.60 17.22
C PRO A 166 18.62 -17.27 17.94
N PHE A 167 17.71 -16.32 17.87
CA PHE A 167 17.82 -14.99 18.49
C PHE A 167 16.53 -14.66 19.23
N ALA A 168 16.63 -13.72 20.17
CA ALA A 168 15.48 -13.17 20.88
C ALA A 168 15.26 -11.70 20.47
N TYR A 169 14.01 -11.28 20.48
CA TYR A 169 13.60 -9.90 20.20
C TYR A 169 12.47 -9.48 21.17
N ASP A 170 12.39 -8.20 21.47
CA ASP A 170 11.38 -7.66 22.38
C ASP A 170 10.07 -7.29 21.67
N ARG A 171 10.13 -6.99 20.39
CA ARG A 171 8.98 -6.54 19.59
C ARG A 171 9.13 -6.97 18.13
N GLU A 172 8.01 -7.20 17.49
CA GLU A 172 7.89 -7.51 16.07
C GLU A 172 6.85 -6.60 15.42
N HIS A 173 7.13 -6.13 14.20
CA HIS A 173 6.23 -5.34 13.40
C HIS A 173 6.25 -5.81 11.96
N VAL A 174 5.06 -6.03 11.38
CA VAL A 174 4.90 -6.28 9.95
C VAL A 174 4.73 -4.94 9.24
N VAL A 175 5.66 -4.60 8.36
CA VAL A 175 5.63 -3.35 7.58
C VAL A 175 5.43 -3.70 6.12
N MET A 176 4.28 -3.34 5.56
CA MET A 176 3.97 -3.46 4.14
C MET A 176 4.17 -2.10 3.48
N LEU A 177 5.07 -2.03 2.51
CA LEU A 177 5.27 -0.83 1.68
C LEU A 177 4.46 -0.99 0.40
N SER A 178 3.69 0.02 0.06
CA SER A 178 2.89 0.06 -1.16
C SER A 178 2.76 1.50 -1.64
N ASP A 179 2.50 1.66 -2.92
CA ASP A 179 2.14 2.93 -3.53
C ASP A 179 0.66 2.94 -3.92
N TRP A 180 0.11 4.12 -4.13
CA TRP A 180 -1.27 4.34 -4.53
C TRP A 180 -1.34 5.37 -5.64
N THR A 181 -2.32 5.21 -6.52
CA THR A 181 -2.68 6.22 -7.51
C THR A 181 -4.19 6.36 -7.63
N ASP A 182 -4.66 7.61 -7.72
CA ASP A 182 -6.06 7.90 -8.06
C ASP A 182 -6.33 7.80 -9.56
N GLU A 183 -5.29 7.66 -10.37
CA GLU A 183 -5.40 7.51 -11.81
C GLU A 183 -5.74 6.06 -12.19
N ASN A 184 -6.45 5.87 -13.30
CA ASN A 184 -6.68 4.54 -13.84
C ASN A 184 -5.33 3.83 -14.13
N PRO A 185 -5.05 2.67 -13.54
CA PRO A 185 -3.74 2.02 -13.62
C PRO A 185 -3.33 1.62 -15.04
N HIS A 186 -4.28 1.31 -15.94
CA HIS A 186 -3.97 1.05 -17.35
C HIS A 186 -3.48 2.31 -18.08
N SER A 187 -4.04 3.47 -17.76
CA SER A 187 -3.60 4.76 -18.29
C SER A 187 -2.22 5.13 -17.75
N LEU A 188 -2.01 4.92 -16.45
CA LEU A 188 -0.72 5.10 -15.78
C LEU A 188 0.37 4.24 -16.44
N LEU A 189 0.12 2.95 -16.59
CA LEU A 189 1.07 2.02 -17.21
C LEU A 189 1.42 2.41 -18.66
N LYS A 190 0.43 2.86 -19.44
CA LYS A 190 0.68 3.35 -20.82
C LYS A 190 1.61 4.56 -20.83
N LYS A 191 1.46 5.50 -19.89
CA LYS A 191 2.33 6.66 -19.75
C LYS A 191 3.76 6.24 -19.37
N LEU A 192 3.90 5.38 -18.36
CA LEU A 192 5.20 4.89 -17.89
C LEU A 192 5.93 4.06 -18.97
N LYS A 193 5.22 3.24 -19.75
CA LYS A 193 5.81 2.52 -20.91
C LYS A 193 6.28 3.47 -22.00
N LYS A 194 5.64 4.61 -22.17
CA LYS A 194 6.03 5.62 -23.16
C LYS A 194 7.21 6.48 -22.65
N GLN A 195 7.20 6.82 -21.37
CA GLN A 195 8.18 7.65 -20.70
C GLN A 195 8.27 7.23 -19.23
N SER A 196 9.32 6.50 -18.87
CA SER A 196 9.49 5.93 -17.52
C SER A 196 9.54 6.99 -16.40
N ASP A 197 10.03 8.19 -16.72
CA ASP A 197 10.14 9.33 -15.81
C ASP A 197 8.99 10.34 -15.94
N TYR A 198 7.83 9.92 -16.49
CA TYR A 198 6.70 10.81 -16.75
C TYR A 198 6.24 11.58 -15.51
N TYR A 199 6.20 10.94 -14.35
CA TYR A 199 5.78 11.54 -13.08
C TYR A 199 6.93 12.07 -12.23
N ASN A 200 8.15 12.05 -12.75
CA ASN A 200 9.27 12.65 -12.06
C ASN A 200 9.27 14.18 -12.24
N PHE A 201 8.59 14.89 -11.36
CA PHE A 201 8.49 16.34 -11.37
C PHE A 201 9.71 17.04 -10.74
N ASN A 202 10.58 16.29 -10.06
CA ASN A 202 11.78 16.80 -9.39
C ASN A 202 13.04 16.71 -10.26
N LYS A 203 12.91 16.40 -11.54
CA LYS A 203 14.06 16.36 -12.47
C LYS A 203 14.81 17.70 -12.48
N PRO A 204 16.15 17.66 -12.53
CA PRO A 204 16.94 18.84 -12.81
C PRO A 204 16.55 19.46 -14.15
N THR A 205 16.10 20.70 -14.13
CA THR A 205 15.73 21.50 -15.30
C THR A 205 16.58 22.76 -15.39
N VAL A 206 16.54 23.43 -16.55
CA VAL A 206 17.18 24.76 -16.70
C VAL A 206 16.63 25.75 -15.69
N GLY A 207 15.30 25.72 -15.45
CA GLY A 207 14.67 26.59 -14.46
C GLY A 207 15.13 26.29 -13.04
N SER A 208 15.26 24.98 -12.67
CA SER A 208 15.79 24.59 -11.36
C SER A 208 17.26 25.00 -11.21
N PHE A 209 18.05 24.92 -12.27
CA PHE A 209 19.45 25.39 -12.25
C PHE A 209 19.56 26.87 -11.85
N PHE A 210 18.81 27.75 -12.50
CA PHE A 210 18.84 29.19 -12.16
C PHE A 210 18.30 29.46 -10.75
N ARG A 211 17.27 28.76 -10.31
CA ARG A 211 16.77 28.85 -8.95
C ARG A 211 17.85 28.42 -7.93
N ASP A 212 18.53 27.31 -8.19
CA ASP A 212 19.59 26.77 -7.34
C ASP A 212 20.81 27.69 -7.28
N VAL A 213 21.16 28.34 -8.41
CA VAL A 213 22.22 29.37 -8.46
C VAL A 213 21.85 30.55 -7.57
N ASN A 214 20.60 31.00 -7.61
CA ASN A 214 20.15 32.12 -6.76
C ASN A 214 20.14 31.78 -5.27
N THR A 215 19.90 30.50 -4.90
CA THR A 215 19.77 30.08 -3.50
C THR A 215 21.07 29.58 -2.89
N ARG A 216 21.88 28.87 -3.66
CA ARG A 216 23.11 28.18 -3.18
C ARG A 216 24.40 28.69 -3.81
N GLY A 217 24.29 29.55 -4.83
CA GLY A 217 25.41 30.05 -5.62
C GLY A 217 25.83 29.14 -6.77
N LEU A 218 26.50 29.72 -7.75
CA LEU A 218 26.89 29.04 -9.00
C LEU A 218 27.84 27.84 -8.77
N SER A 219 28.84 28.01 -7.93
CA SER A 219 29.85 26.96 -7.66
C SER A 219 29.23 25.72 -7.05
N ALA A 220 28.39 25.90 -6.00
CA ALA A 220 27.70 24.78 -5.34
C ALA A 220 26.72 24.08 -6.29
N THR A 221 26.01 24.83 -7.11
CA THR A 221 25.07 24.28 -8.09
C THR A 221 25.78 23.46 -9.16
N ILE A 222 26.91 23.94 -9.69
CA ILE A 222 27.71 23.17 -10.67
C ILE A 222 28.28 21.92 -10.04
N ALA A 223 28.81 21.97 -8.83
CA ALA A 223 29.35 20.81 -8.13
C ALA A 223 28.27 19.74 -7.91
N ASP A 224 27.07 20.14 -7.51
CA ASP A 224 25.90 19.26 -7.37
C ASP A 224 25.54 18.57 -8.68
N ARG A 225 25.39 19.33 -9.77
CA ARG A 225 25.05 18.79 -11.09
C ARG A 225 26.14 17.84 -11.63
N LYS A 226 27.40 18.15 -11.36
CA LYS A 226 28.53 17.30 -11.74
C LYS A 226 28.49 15.96 -10.97
N MET A 227 28.28 16.00 -9.66
CA MET A 227 28.11 14.81 -8.83
C MET A 227 27.01 13.90 -9.37
N TRP A 228 25.84 14.44 -9.66
CA TRP A 228 24.72 13.68 -10.22
C TRP A 228 25.04 13.09 -11.59
N ALA A 229 25.71 13.82 -12.47
CA ALA A 229 26.14 13.33 -13.77
C ALA A 229 27.15 12.17 -13.67
N GLU A 230 28.04 12.21 -12.68
CA GLU A 230 29.03 11.16 -12.42
C GLU A 230 28.40 9.86 -11.91
N MET A 231 27.26 9.94 -11.20
CA MET A 231 26.53 8.78 -10.67
C MET A 231 25.90 7.92 -11.77
N LYS A 232 25.74 8.43 -13.00
CA LYS A 232 25.14 7.74 -14.15
C LYS A 232 23.78 7.09 -13.85
N MET A 233 23.02 7.68 -12.96
CA MET A 233 21.68 7.20 -12.58
C MET A 233 20.66 7.53 -13.67
N ASN A 234 19.64 6.69 -13.80
CA ASN A 234 18.50 7.02 -14.65
C ASN A 234 17.72 8.23 -14.07
N PRO A 235 17.03 9.01 -14.92
CA PRO A 235 16.20 10.13 -14.45
C PRO A 235 15.15 9.72 -13.40
N THR A 236 14.68 8.48 -13.44
CA THR A 236 13.75 7.90 -12.44
C THR A 236 14.40 7.68 -11.07
N ASP A 237 15.71 7.47 -11.03
CA ASP A 237 16.46 7.22 -9.79
C ASP A 237 16.86 8.53 -9.08
N LEU A 238 16.71 9.67 -9.76
CA LEU A 238 17.12 11.00 -9.26
C LEU A 238 16.03 11.72 -8.50
N ALA A 239 14.84 11.16 -8.42
CA ALA A 239 13.71 11.83 -7.81
C ALA A 239 12.88 10.91 -6.96
N ASP A 240 12.55 11.48 -5.84
CA ASP A 240 11.50 11.00 -4.98
C ASP A 240 10.16 11.13 -5.68
N PHE A 241 9.41 10.06 -5.80
CA PHE A 241 8.03 10.08 -6.29
C PHE A 241 7.08 10.58 -5.19
N SER A 242 7.43 11.69 -4.56
CA SER A 242 6.67 12.29 -3.47
C SER A 242 5.47 13.11 -3.92
N GLY A 243 5.10 13.00 -5.18
CA GLY A 243 4.01 13.78 -5.76
C GLY A 243 2.90 12.91 -6.33
N TYR A 244 1.71 13.49 -6.48
CA TYR A 244 0.66 12.90 -7.29
C TYR A 244 1.24 12.40 -8.64
N PRO A 245 0.92 11.19 -9.11
CA PRO A 245 -0.12 10.30 -8.62
C PRO A 245 0.35 9.24 -7.60
N TYR A 246 1.58 9.33 -7.13
CA TYR A 246 2.15 8.42 -6.14
C TYR A 246 2.21 9.09 -4.77
N THR A 247 1.61 8.49 -3.77
CA THR A 247 1.66 8.88 -2.35
C THR A 247 1.97 7.67 -1.50
#